data_5ffc423f2a1acb8da5c1fe1f6b690989
#
_entry.id   5ffc423f2a1acb8da5c1fe1f6b690989
#
_cell.length_a   1.000
_cell.length_b   1.000
_cell.length_c   1.000
_cell.angle_alpha   90.00
_cell.angle_beta   90.00
_cell.angle_gamma   90.00
#
_symmetry.space_group_name_H-M   'P 1'
#
loop_
_entity.id
_entity.type
_entity.pdbx_description
1 polymer ?
#
loop_
_entity_poly.entity_id
_entity_poly.type
_entity_poly.pdbx_seq_one_letter_code
_entity_poly.pdbx_strand_id
1 'polypeptide(L)'
;MFRLSSVSSKLLLSVAISIIVAIALIIAIVSFQVASYSEKEAKNAISLSSKRYVNYVQGILNEEVTLTKAVATSLNGMFQNNDHVDINLIESLIKNAFDSSHYAVYTFLYLKDTTVLSDMQNVDKKYISPDGKTFSMIFFDQITEKSGGITTISTPNNFSQLNLIQNIEQNVKYGDKDSVFVDSPRKLNYDNNEFLGINFGMPIFNNKGKFIGVIGYTIDLLEISEIILDPKFDFFEGDIRILMNDQGIIAVHKNKNGILKTLFDINKDQSAQLIVEAVKNHKDEILDNYIASTGDLSYASISSFSTLGNSSHWSVIVTTPKKSVLAPLYKLQYTIISVAIIALIAILTVVYFFIRKIIGSRIPLILKSLENFFRFLNHEKIEIQTIEIKANDELGKMGKIINENILATKQGLEQDAKAVKESVETVG
;
A
#
# COMPACT_ATOMS: atom_id res chain seq x y z
N MET A 1 46.01 -17.24 8.40
CA MET A 1 46.57 -15.94 7.94
C MET A 1 47.25 -16.20 6.60
N PHE A 2 46.59 -15.87 5.48
CA PHE A 2 47.18 -16.05 4.15
C PHE A 2 48.36 -15.09 4.01
N ARG A 3 49.59 -15.61 3.93
CA ARG A 3 50.78 -14.82 3.62
C ARG A 3 50.70 -14.36 2.15
N LEU A 4 50.37 -13.09 1.94
CA LEU A 4 50.37 -12.41 0.65
C LEU A 4 51.83 -12.17 0.17
N SER A 5 52.60 -13.25 0.07
CA SER A 5 54.03 -13.15 -0.24
C SER A 5 54.34 -13.20 -1.77
N SER A 6 53.38 -13.67 -2.56
CA SER A 6 53.62 -13.78 -4.02
C SER A 6 52.91 -12.65 -4.79
N VAL A 7 53.50 -12.21 -5.90
CA VAL A 7 52.92 -11.23 -6.84
C VAL A 7 51.53 -11.72 -7.32
N SER A 8 51.39 -13.00 -7.58
CA SER A 8 50.14 -13.63 -8.02
C SER A 8 48.99 -13.44 -7.00
N SER A 9 49.27 -13.62 -5.70
CA SER A 9 48.24 -13.46 -4.64
C SER A 9 47.83 -12.00 -4.43
N LYS A 10 48.79 -11.07 -4.61
CA LYS A 10 48.49 -9.61 -4.53
C LYS A 10 47.62 -9.16 -5.71
N LEU A 11 47.89 -9.64 -6.92
CA LEU A 11 47.07 -9.35 -8.10
C LEU A 11 45.67 -9.92 -7.97
N LEU A 12 45.51 -11.17 -7.55
CA LEU A 12 44.21 -11.77 -7.29
C LEU A 12 43.40 -10.98 -6.27
N LEU A 13 44.03 -10.55 -5.18
CA LEU A 13 43.38 -9.77 -4.14
C LEU A 13 42.92 -8.39 -4.69
N SER A 14 43.77 -7.69 -5.45
CA SER A 14 43.39 -6.37 -5.99
C SER A 14 42.24 -6.49 -6.99
N VAL A 15 42.22 -7.52 -7.84
CA VAL A 15 41.09 -7.78 -8.75
C VAL A 15 39.80 -8.11 -7.96
N ALA A 16 39.90 -8.96 -6.94
CA ALA A 16 38.76 -9.31 -6.09
C ALA A 16 38.18 -8.08 -5.42
N ILE A 17 39.02 -7.22 -4.81
CA ILE A 17 38.57 -5.99 -4.16
C ILE A 17 37.90 -5.05 -5.18
N SER A 18 38.48 -4.85 -6.36
CA SER A 18 37.92 -3.99 -7.39
C SER A 18 36.55 -4.47 -7.85
N ILE A 19 36.34 -5.78 -8.03
CA ILE A 19 35.06 -6.37 -8.41
C ILE A 19 34.04 -6.20 -7.28
N ILE A 20 34.42 -6.47 -6.03
CA ILE A 20 33.54 -6.31 -4.87
C ILE A 20 33.06 -4.86 -4.74
N VAL A 21 33.99 -3.89 -4.89
CA VAL A 21 33.62 -2.45 -4.83
C VAL A 21 32.65 -2.08 -5.96
N ALA A 22 32.93 -2.54 -7.19
CA ALA A 22 32.06 -2.28 -8.33
C ALA A 22 30.64 -2.87 -8.11
N ILE A 23 30.55 -4.11 -7.62
CA ILE A 23 29.28 -4.77 -7.31
C ILE A 23 28.53 -4.01 -6.19
N ALA A 24 29.24 -3.61 -5.13
CA ALA A 24 28.64 -2.86 -4.01
C ALA A 24 28.06 -1.52 -4.50
N LEU A 25 28.74 -0.81 -5.38
CA LEU A 25 28.24 0.43 -5.99
C LEU A 25 26.98 0.18 -6.84
N ILE A 26 26.99 -0.87 -7.67
CA ILE A 26 25.83 -1.23 -8.47
C ILE A 26 24.63 -1.55 -7.57
N ILE A 27 24.82 -2.38 -6.53
CA ILE A 27 23.76 -2.72 -5.59
C ILE A 27 23.23 -1.46 -4.90
N ALA A 28 24.10 -0.55 -4.45
CA ALA A 28 23.68 0.68 -3.79
C ALA A 28 22.83 1.57 -4.72
N ILE A 29 23.27 1.79 -5.96
CA ILE A 29 22.55 2.61 -6.94
C ILE A 29 21.21 1.98 -7.30
N VAL A 30 21.17 0.70 -7.63
CA VAL A 30 19.94 -0.03 -7.99
C VAL A 30 18.98 -0.06 -6.81
N SER A 31 19.46 -0.32 -5.59
CA SER A 31 18.63 -0.32 -4.38
C SER A 31 18.00 1.03 -4.13
N PHE A 32 18.75 2.12 -4.27
CA PHE A 32 18.22 3.48 -4.09
C PHE A 32 17.14 3.80 -5.14
N GLN A 33 17.39 3.49 -6.42
CA GLN A 33 16.44 3.76 -7.50
C GLN A 33 15.15 2.93 -7.34
N VAL A 34 15.28 1.62 -7.06
CA VAL A 34 14.12 0.74 -6.90
C VAL A 34 13.33 1.10 -5.64
N ALA A 35 13.99 1.44 -4.53
CA ALA A 35 13.29 1.90 -3.32
C ALA A 35 12.48 3.17 -3.59
N SER A 36 13.09 4.19 -4.20
CA SER A 36 12.42 5.45 -4.54
C SER A 36 11.26 5.24 -5.51
N TYR A 37 11.43 4.38 -6.52
CA TYR A 37 10.37 4.04 -7.46
C TYR A 37 9.21 3.31 -6.77
N SER A 38 9.52 2.27 -5.98
CA SER A 38 8.50 1.48 -5.25
C SER A 38 7.71 2.34 -4.27
N GLU A 39 8.38 3.27 -3.58
CA GLU A 39 7.71 4.22 -2.68
C GLU A 39 6.74 5.13 -3.42
N LYS A 40 7.16 5.71 -4.55
CA LYS A 40 6.32 6.57 -5.38
C LYS A 40 5.11 5.81 -5.92
N GLU A 41 5.32 4.60 -6.45
CA GLU A 41 4.24 3.76 -6.96
C GLU A 41 3.27 3.35 -5.86
N ALA A 42 3.76 3.01 -4.67
CA ALA A 42 2.90 2.67 -3.55
C ALA A 42 2.02 3.84 -3.12
N LYS A 43 2.59 5.05 -2.99
CA LYS A 43 1.82 6.26 -2.68
C LYS A 43 0.75 6.56 -3.73
N ASN A 44 1.08 6.42 -5.00
CA ASN A 44 0.12 6.55 -6.10
C ASN A 44 -0.99 5.50 -6.01
N ALA A 45 -0.62 4.23 -5.79
CA ALA A 45 -1.58 3.13 -5.71
C ALA A 45 -2.58 3.31 -4.56
N ILE A 46 -2.11 3.64 -3.34
CA ILE A 46 -3.00 3.87 -2.20
C ILE A 46 -3.85 5.12 -2.37
N SER A 47 -3.32 6.19 -3.01
CA SER A 47 -4.08 7.39 -3.32
C SER A 47 -5.18 7.12 -4.34
N LEU A 48 -4.89 6.38 -5.40
CA LEU A 48 -5.90 5.96 -6.37
C LEU A 48 -6.94 5.03 -5.74
N SER A 49 -6.50 4.12 -4.86
CA SER A 49 -7.38 3.23 -4.11
C SER A 49 -8.34 4.01 -3.22
N SER A 50 -7.83 4.94 -2.40
CA SER A 50 -8.68 5.74 -1.51
C SER A 50 -9.71 6.56 -2.29
N LYS A 51 -9.32 7.20 -3.41
CA LYS A 51 -10.23 7.95 -4.29
C LYS A 51 -11.26 7.06 -4.98
N ARG A 52 -10.90 5.85 -5.39
CA ARG A 52 -11.84 4.89 -5.95
C ARG A 52 -12.94 4.55 -4.95
N TYR A 53 -12.57 4.27 -3.70
CA TYR A 53 -13.56 3.96 -2.66
C TYR A 53 -14.34 5.19 -2.23
N VAL A 54 -13.75 6.39 -2.24
CA VAL A 54 -14.48 7.65 -2.09
C VAL A 54 -15.59 7.74 -3.11
N ASN A 55 -15.27 7.60 -4.41
CA ASN A 55 -16.27 7.70 -5.48
C ASN A 55 -17.39 6.66 -5.34
N TYR A 56 -17.05 5.44 -4.95
CA TYR A 56 -18.01 4.37 -4.72
C TYR A 56 -18.96 4.70 -3.55
N VAL A 57 -18.41 5.01 -2.37
CA VAL A 57 -19.21 5.31 -1.19
C VAL A 57 -20.00 6.60 -1.38
N GLN A 58 -19.40 7.64 -1.94
CA GLN A 58 -20.08 8.89 -2.25
C GLN A 58 -21.26 8.69 -3.20
N GLY A 59 -21.12 7.80 -4.19
CA GLY A 59 -22.20 7.42 -5.09
C GLY A 59 -23.41 6.87 -4.32
N ILE A 60 -23.19 5.88 -3.45
CA ILE A 60 -24.22 5.26 -2.62
C ILE A 60 -24.89 6.29 -1.71
N LEU A 61 -24.10 7.04 -0.92
CA LEU A 61 -24.65 8.01 0.00
C LEU A 61 -25.41 9.15 -0.70
N ASN A 62 -24.97 9.57 -1.88
CA ASN A 62 -25.64 10.58 -2.68
C ASN A 62 -26.95 10.08 -3.30
N GLU A 63 -27.04 8.82 -3.65
CA GLU A 63 -28.31 8.20 -4.09
C GLU A 63 -29.36 8.35 -2.98
N GLU A 64 -29.01 7.96 -1.74
CA GLU A 64 -29.92 8.03 -0.62
C GLU A 64 -30.28 9.46 -0.20
N VAL A 65 -29.32 10.39 -0.24
CA VAL A 65 -29.59 11.82 -0.02
C VAL A 65 -30.59 12.33 -1.06
N THR A 66 -30.40 11.97 -2.34
CA THR A 66 -31.26 12.40 -3.44
C THR A 66 -32.66 11.82 -3.30
N LEU A 67 -32.78 10.53 -3.00
CA LEU A 67 -34.04 9.83 -2.82
C LEU A 67 -34.81 10.42 -1.63
N THR A 68 -34.16 10.57 -0.48
CA THR A 68 -34.73 11.17 0.72
C THR A 68 -35.28 12.56 0.43
N LYS A 69 -34.51 13.39 -0.27
CA LYS A 69 -34.94 14.74 -0.65
C LYS A 69 -36.12 14.74 -1.61
N ALA A 70 -36.13 13.88 -2.63
CA ALA A 70 -37.20 13.79 -3.60
C ALA A 70 -38.53 13.39 -2.95
N VAL A 71 -38.51 12.35 -2.12
CA VAL A 71 -39.70 11.85 -1.43
C VAL A 71 -40.17 12.86 -0.39
N ALA A 72 -39.27 13.44 0.41
CA ALA A 72 -39.60 14.47 1.36
C ALA A 72 -40.25 15.69 0.67
N THR A 73 -39.75 16.12 -0.46
CA THR A 73 -40.29 17.22 -1.25
C THR A 73 -41.72 16.90 -1.74
N SER A 74 -41.95 15.67 -2.22
CA SER A 74 -43.25 15.20 -2.68
C SER A 74 -44.26 15.15 -1.51
N LEU A 75 -43.86 14.58 -0.39
CA LEU A 75 -44.71 14.53 0.83
C LEU A 75 -45.00 15.93 1.38
N ASN A 76 -44.01 16.81 1.47
CA ASN A 76 -44.21 18.21 1.86
C ASN A 76 -45.21 18.90 0.93
N GLY A 77 -45.13 18.69 -0.38
CA GLY A 77 -46.07 19.22 -1.36
C GLY A 77 -47.52 18.73 -1.08
N MET A 78 -47.67 17.43 -0.75
CA MET A 78 -48.98 16.88 -0.40
C MET A 78 -49.55 17.50 0.88
N PHE A 79 -48.76 17.57 1.97
CA PHE A 79 -49.24 18.09 3.27
C PHE A 79 -49.36 19.61 3.31
N GLN A 80 -48.68 20.34 2.46
CA GLN A 80 -48.83 21.81 2.37
C GLN A 80 -50.01 22.23 1.52
N ASN A 81 -50.45 21.41 0.57
CA ASN A 81 -51.55 21.73 -0.33
C ASN A 81 -52.91 21.15 0.10
N ASN A 82 -52.91 20.24 1.11
CA ASN A 82 -54.14 19.56 1.57
C ASN A 82 -54.17 19.55 3.09
N ASP A 83 -55.36 19.78 3.67
CA ASP A 83 -55.57 19.67 5.12
C ASP A 83 -55.51 18.21 5.60
N HIS A 84 -55.95 17.27 4.76
CA HIS A 84 -55.90 15.84 5.02
C HIS A 84 -55.40 15.11 3.78
N VAL A 85 -54.46 14.20 3.95
CA VAL A 85 -53.82 13.40 2.87
C VAL A 85 -54.23 11.93 3.03
N ASP A 86 -54.51 11.26 1.92
CA ASP A 86 -54.84 9.86 1.89
C ASP A 86 -53.63 9.01 2.24
N ILE A 87 -53.81 8.14 3.24
CA ILE A 87 -52.79 7.21 3.73
C ILE A 87 -52.28 6.25 2.61
N ASN A 88 -53.20 5.74 1.77
CA ASN A 88 -52.84 4.82 0.70
C ASN A 88 -51.97 5.49 -0.39
N LEU A 89 -52.22 6.78 -0.63
CA LEU A 89 -51.40 7.56 -1.56
C LEU A 89 -49.99 7.76 -1.00
N ILE A 90 -49.87 8.07 0.30
CA ILE A 90 -48.57 8.19 0.99
C ILE A 90 -47.81 6.85 0.93
N GLU A 91 -48.46 5.75 1.30
CA GLU A 91 -47.91 4.42 1.30
C GLU A 91 -47.38 4.03 -0.09
N SER A 92 -48.20 4.25 -1.14
CA SER A 92 -47.82 3.95 -2.53
C SER A 92 -46.65 4.77 -2.99
N LEU A 93 -46.60 6.07 -2.65
CA LEU A 93 -45.46 6.94 -2.99
C LEU A 93 -44.19 6.43 -2.34
N ILE A 94 -44.21 6.14 -1.04
CA ILE A 94 -43.03 5.70 -0.29
C ILE A 94 -42.54 4.35 -0.79
N LYS A 95 -43.44 3.37 -0.98
CA LYS A 95 -43.07 2.03 -1.48
C LYS A 95 -42.48 2.06 -2.88
N ASN A 96 -43.09 2.81 -3.80
CA ASN A 96 -42.59 2.89 -5.18
C ASN A 96 -41.24 3.60 -5.22
N ALA A 97 -41.02 4.65 -4.43
CA ALA A 97 -39.73 5.30 -4.35
C ALA A 97 -38.67 4.40 -3.70
N PHE A 98 -39.06 3.67 -2.66
CA PHE A 98 -38.18 2.73 -1.96
C PHE A 98 -37.74 1.55 -2.86
N ASP A 99 -38.68 0.99 -3.63
CA ASP A 99 -38.43 -0.09 -4.61
C ASP A 99 -37.46 0.34 -5.73
N SER A 100 -37.22 1.64 -5.89
CA SER A 100 -36.25 2.17 -6.87
C SER A 100 -34.83 2.34 -6.31
N SER A 101 -34.66 2.24 -4.99
CA SER A 101 -33.31 2.29 -4.37
C SER A 101 -32.60 0.96 -4.52
N HIS A 102 -31.27 1.03 -4.77
CA HIS A 102 -30.42 -0.16 -4.80
C HIS A 102 -29.75 -0.45 -3.46
N TYR A 103 -29.78 0.49 -2.51
CA TYR A 103 -28.98 0.41 -1.28
C TYR A 103 -29.78 0.57 -0.01
N ALA A 104 -30.99 1.19 -0.08
CA ALA A 104 -31.82 1.32 1.10
C ALA A 104 -32.46 -0.02 1.46
N VAL A 105 -32.22 -0.49 2.69
CA VAL A 105 -32.83 -1.72 3.23
C VAL A 105 -34.07 -1.46 4.02
N TYR A 106 -34.22 -0.25 4.58
CA TYR A 106 -35.43 0.22 5.26
C TYR A 106 -35.77 1.63 4.81
N THR A 107 -37.08 1.92 4.78
CA THR A 107 -37.60 3.28 4.72
C THR A 107 -38.65 3.45 5.80
N PHE A 108 -38.83 4.68 6.30
CA PHE A 108 -39.82 4.98 7.29
C PHE A 108 -40.41 6.39 7.13
N LEU A 109 -41.70 6.53 7.40
CA LEU A 109 -42.34 7.80 7.64
C LEU A 109 -42.82 7.83 9.10
N TYR A 110 -42.26 8.70 9.91
CA TYR A 110 -42.73 9.00 11.24
C TYR A 110 -43.60 10.26 11.19
N LEU A 111 -44.80 10.21 11.78
CA LEU A 111 -45.65 11.40 11.97
C LEU A 111 -45.93 11.64 13.44
N LYS A 112 -45.57 12.83 13.90
CA LYS A 112 -45.87 13.35 15.24
C LYS A 112 -47.32 13.85 15.35
N ASP A 113 -47.83 14.35 14.22
CA ASP A 113 -49.18 14.88 14.11
C ASP A 113 -49.95 14.07 13.05
N THR A 114 -50.85 13.21 13.48
CA THR A 114 -51.63 12.33 12.60
C THR A 114 -52.97 12.97 12.15
N THR A 115 -53.30 14.15 12.65
CA THR A 115 -54.53 14.88 12.25
C THR A 115 -54.49 15.30 10.79
N VAL A 116 -53.32 15.30 10.17
CA VAL A 116 -53.11 15.59 8.74
C VAL A 116 -53.48 14.41 7.83
N LEU A 117 -53.78 13.25 8.37
CA LEU A 117 -54.15 12.06 7.63
C LEU A 117 -55.66 11.94 7.51
N SER A 118 -56.16 11.47 6.36
CA SER A 118 -57.51 11.01 6.18
C SER A 118 -57.61 9.52 6.53
N ASP A 119 -58.81 9.09 6.90
CA ASP A 119 -59.22 7.67 7.10
C ASP A 119 -58.38 6.88 8.13
N MET A 120 -58.03 7.52 9.24
CA MET A 120 -57.33 6.86 10.36
C MET A 120 -58.04 5.65 10.94
N GLN A 121 -59.37 5.47 10.66
CA GLN A 121 -60.13 4.32 11.17
C GLN A 121 -59.80 3.00 10.48
N ASN A 122 -59.29 3.06 9.23
CA ASN A 122 -58.93 1.90 8.42
C ASN A 122 -57.42 1.70 8.27
N VAL A 123 -56.64 2.39 9.09
CA VAL A 123 -55.17 2.31 9.03
C VAL A 123 -54.67 0.92 9.42
N ASP A 124 -53.61 0.44 8.76
CA ASP A 124 -52.93 -0.79 9.14
C ASP A 124 -52.43 -0.68 10.60
N LYS A 125 -52.80 -1.64 11.42
CA LYS A 125 -52.42 -1.68 12.85
C LYS A 125 -50.90 -1.71 13.03
N LYS A 126 -50.13 -2.16 12.05
CA LYS A 126 -48.66 -2.14 12.07
C LYS A 126 -48.08 -0.72 12.11
N TYR A 127 -48.82 0.28 11.62
CA TYR A 127 -48.37 1.67 11.63
C TYR A 127 -48.50 2.35 13.00
N ILE A 128 -49.17 1.72 13.93
CA ILE A 128 -49.38 2.25 15.29
C ILE A 128 -48.58 1.38 16.27
N SER A 129 -47.75 2.03 17.10
CA SER A 129 -47.02 1.32 18.15
C SER A 129 -47.97 0.59 19.11
N PRO A 130 -47.55 -0.51 19.78
CA PRO A 130 -48.36 -1.27 20.69
C PRO A 130 -48.98 -0.43 21.85
N ASP A 131 -48.29 0.65 22.26
CA ASP A 131 -48.82 1.60 23.29
C ASP A 131 -49.75 2.67 22.71
N GLY A 132 -50.00 2.66 21.40
CA GLY A 132 -50.91 3.59 20.72
C GLY A 132 -50.40 5.04 20.57
N LYS A 133 -49.16 5.32 20.92
CA LYS A 133 -48.63 6.70 21.00
C LYS A 133 -47.85 7.15 19.78
N THR A 134 -47.27 6.20 19.02
CA THR A 134 -46.39 6.48 17.90
C THR A 134 -47.01 5.96 16.63
N PHE A 135 -47.07 6.83 15.61
CA PHE A 135 -47.42 6.45 14.24
C PHE A 135 -46.17 6.47 13.37
N SER A 136 -45.90 5.35 12.70
CA SER A 136 -44.93 5.30 11.65
C SER A 136 -45.20 4.21 10.63
N MET A 137 -44.97 4.49 9.35
CA MET A 137 -44.90 3.49 8.31
C MET A 137 -43.47 3.05 8.18
N ILE A 138 -43.17 1.76 8.40
CA ILE A 138 -41.80 1.21 8.24
C ILE A 138 -41.88 0.09 7.26
N PHE A 139 -41.03 0.17 6.21
CA PHE A 139 -40.93 -0.83 5.16
C PHE A 139 -39.55 -1.40 5.12
N PHE A 140 -39.45 -2.68 4.81
CA PHE A 140 -38.24 -3.44 4.67
C PHE A 140 -38.17 -4.09 3.29
N ASP A 141 -37.05 -3.94 2.62
CA ASP A 141 -36.70 -4.66 1.40
C ASP A 141 -35.53 -5.62 1.69
N GLN A 142 -35.77 -6.91 1.53
CA GLN A 142 -34.75 -7.92 1.77
C GLN A 142 -33.79 -8.06 0.60
N ILE A 143 -34.21 -7.70 -0.62
CA ILE A 143 -33.42 -7.87 -1.85
C ILE A 143 -33.49 -6.58 -2.66
N THR A 144 -32.70 -5.59 -2.25
CA THR A 144 -32.65 -4.25 -2.85
C THR A 144 -32.30 -4.22 -4.34
N GLU A 145 -31.69 -5.27 -4.86
CA GLU A 145 -31.35 -5.40 -6.30
C GLU A 145 -32.51 -5.79 -7.20
N LYS A 146 -33.70 -6.10 -6.64
CA LYS A 146 -34.87 -6.60 -7.39
C LYS A 146 -36.13 -5.86 -7.01
N SER A 147 -36.89 -5.44 -8.02
CA SER A 147 -38.21 -4.82 -7.78
C SER A 147 -39.17 -5.76 -7.07
N GLY A 148 -39.91 -5.20 -6.10
CA GLY A 148 -40.90 -5.90 -5.30
C GLY A 148 -40.31 -6.57 -4.05
N GLY A 149 -41.15 -7.26 -3.27
CA GLY A 149 -40.71 -7.94 -2.04
C GLY A 149 -40.73 -7.06 -0.79
N ILE A 150 -41.17 -5.81 -0.93
CA ILE A 150 -41.26 -4.89 0.21
C ILE A 150 -42.29 -5.39 1.22
N THR A 151 -41.86 -5.50 2.48
CA THR A 151 -42.70 -5.92 3.61
C THR A 151 -42.93 -4.77 4.58
N THR A 152 -44.08 -4.77 5.25
CA THR A 152 -44.40 -3.79 6.29
C THR A 152 -43.95 -4.28 7.66
N ILE A 153 -43.18 -3.47 8.35
CA ILE A 153 -42.69 -3.72 9.71
C ILE A 153 -43.61 -3.06 10.73
N SER A 154 -43.81 -3.72 11.86
CA SER A 154 -44.62 -3.12 12.98
C SER A 154 -43.83 -2.01 13.67
N THR A 155 -44.50 -0.89 13.94
CA THR A 155 -43.92 0.26 14.64
C THR A 155 -43.57 -0.08 16.09
N PRO A 156 -42.32 0.07 16.52
CA PRO A 156 -41.94 -0.14 17.92
C PRO A 156 -42.32 1.06 18.79
N ASN A 157 -42.54 0.82 20.08
CA ASN A 157 -42.97 1.86 21.05
C ASN A 157 -42.02 3.07 21.14
N ASN A 158 -40.75 2.86 20.92
CA ASN A 158 -39.72 3.89 21.07
C ASN A 158 -39.24 4.47 19.73
N PHE A 159 -39.96 4.24 18.64
CA PHE A 159 -39.50 4.69 17.32
C PHE A 159 -39.31 6.21 17.22
N SER A 160 -40.20 6.99 17.89
CA SER A 160 -40.04 8.44 18.00
C SER A 160 -38.75 8.90 18.69
N GLN A 161 -38.06 8.00 19.41
CA GLN A 161 -36.81 8.28 20.11
C GLN A 161 -35.59 7.97 19.23
N LEU A 162 -35.77 7.58 17.96
CA LEU A 162 -34.67 7.41 17.02
C LEU A 162 -33.87 8.72 16.95
N ASN A 163 -32.55 8.63 17.12
CA ASN A 163 -31.68 9.81 17.20
C ASN A 163 -31.86 10.76 16.02
N LEU A 164 -32.01 10.21 14.81
CA LEU A 164 -32.26 11.01 13.63
C LEU A 164 -33.51 11.86 13.75
N ILE A 165 -34.63 11.25 14.21
CA ILE A 165 -35.91 11.94 14.40
C ILE A 165 -35.78 13.07 15.42
N GLN A 166 -35.13 12.80 16.56
CA GLN A 166 -34.92 13.81 17.61
C GLN A 166 -33.99 14.93 17.14
N ASN A 167 -32.91 14.59 16.41
CA ASN A 167 -32.00 15.58 15.88
C ASN A 167 -32.68 16.50 14.86
N ILE A 168 -33.49 15.93 13.97
CA ILE A 168 -34.25 16.71 12.98
C ILE A 168 -35.25 17.63 13.72
N GLU A 169 -36.04 17.09 14.65
CA GLU A 169 -37.04 17.87 15.40
C GLU A 169 -36.44 19.07 16.13
N GLN A 170 -35.23 18.90 16.70
CA GLN A 170 -34.55 19.94 17.48
C GLN A 170 -33.88 21.02 16.60
N ASN A 171 -33.38 20.64 15.42
CA ASN A 171 -32.51 21.51 14.63
C ASN A 171 -33.12 22.01 13.31
N VAL A 172 -34.31 21.50 12.93
CA VAL A 172 -34.92 21.86 11.64
C VAL A 172 -35.47 23.26 11.64
N LYS A 173 -35.34 23.94 10.51
CA LYS A 173 -35.98 25.22 10.22
C LYS A 173 -36.90 25.08 9.01
N TYR A 174 -38.12 25.64 9.15
CA TYR A 174 -39.08 25.66 8.06
C TYR A 174 -38.54 26.43 6.86
N GLY A 175 -38.70 25.87 5.66
CA GLY A 175 -38.26 26.47 4.41
C GLY A 175 -36.84 26.08 3.98
N ASP A 176 -36.12 25.32 4.78
CA ASP A 176 -34.83 24.74 4.39
C ASP A 176 -35.06 23.51 3.49
N LYS A 177 -34.83 23.71 2.18
CA LYS A 177 -35.07 22.70 1.14
C LYS A 177 -33.93 21.70 0.96
N ASP A 178 -32.76 21.98 1.52
CA ASP A 178 -31.53 21.22 1.27
C ASP A 178 -31.05 20.41 2.48
N SER A 179 -31.76 20.50 3.61
CA SER A 179 -31.38 19.84 4.86
C SER A 179 -31.79 18.36 4.90
N VAL A 180 -31.04 17.51 4.23
CA VAL A 180 -31.04 16.08 4.53
C VAL A 180 -30.10 15.83 5.69
N PHE A 181 -30.62 15.26 6.77
CA PHE A 181 -29.86 14.86 7.94
C PHE A 181 -29.33 13.44 7.73
N VAL A 182 -28.06 13.25 7.96
CA VAL A 182 -27.39 11.94 7.87
C VAL A 182 -26.88 11.58 9.27
N ASP A 183 -27.28 10.44 9.77
CA ASP A 183 -26.88 9.99 11.10
C ASP A 183 -25.47 9.39 11.10
N SER A 184 -24.80 9.37 12.24
CA SER A 184 -23.56 8.63 12.39
C SER A 184 -23.80 7.12 12.30
N PRO A 185 -22.82 6.34 11.82
CA PRO A 185 -22.91 4.88 11.81
C PRO A 185 -23.25 4.36 13.19
N ARG A 186 -24.21 3.45 13.28
CA ARG A 186 -24.62 2.84 14.54
C ARG A 186 -25.23 1.46 14.35
N LYS A 187 -25.35 0.73 15.45
CA LYS A 187 -26.20 -0.45 15.49
C LYS A 187 -27.65 -0.03 15.48
N LEU A 188 -28.39 -0.56 14.54
CA LEU A 188 -29.82 -0.37 14.36
C LEU A 188 -30.51 -1.70 14.62
N ASN A 189 -31.76 -1.63 15.09
CA ASN A 189 -32.60 -2.80 15.30
C ASN A 189 -34.00 -2.47 14.79
N TYR A 190 -34.39 -3.11 13.70
CA TYR A 190 -35.75 -3.08 13.17
C TYR A 190 -36.32 -4.50 13.18
N ASP A 191 -37.42 -4.70 13.84
CA ASP A 191 -38.13 -5.99 13.94
C ASP A 191 -37.22 -7.17 14.38
N ASN A 192 -36.42 -6.95 15.44
CA ASN A 192 -35.39 -7.89 15.95
C ASN A 192 -34.26 -8.22 14.98
N ASN A 193 -34.14 -7.51 13.88
CA ASN A 193 -32.99 -7.58 13.00
C ASN A 193 -31.97 -6.50 13.41
N GLU A 194 -30.85 -6.93 14.01
CA GLU A 194 -29.76 -6.04 14.42
C GLU A 194 -28.70 -5.99 13.31
N PHE A 195 -28.38 -4.80 12.83
CA PHE A 195 -27.38 -4.57 11.80
C PHE A 195 -26.65 -3.24 12.03
N LEU A 196 -25.59 -3.02 11.27
CA LEU A 196 -24.83 -1.77 11.26
C LEU A 196 -25.34 -0.88 10.12
N GLY A 197 -25.91 0.28 10.43
CA GLY A 197 -26.50 1.12 9.39
C GLY A 197 -26.30 2.60 9.58
N ILE A 198 -26.72 3.36 8.56
CA ILE A 198 -26.80 4.81 8.53
C ILE A 198 -28.21 5.21 8.15
N ASN A 199 -28.81 6.11 8.92
CA ASN A 199 -30.10 6.69 8.60
C ASN A 199 -29.93 8.05 7.90
N PHE A 200 -30.76 8.25 6.90
CA PHE A 200 -30.98 9.52 6.20
C PHE A 200 -32.39 10.00 6.50
N GLY A 201 -32.60 11.27 6.71
CA GLY A 201 -33.94 11.76 6.98
C GLY A 201 -34.11 13.22 6.62
N MET A 202 -35.38 13.57 6.38
CA MET A 202 -35.75 14.93 6.08
C MET A 202 -37.09 15.26 6.76
N PRO A 203 -37.30 16.51 7.26
CA PRO A 203 -38.51 16.91 7.95
C PRO A 203 -39.70 17.02 7.00
N ILE A 204 -40.88 16.77 7.58
CA ILE A 204 -42.16 16.98 6.94
C ILE A 204 -42.91 18.10 7.68
N PHE A 205 -43.50 19.03 6.93
CA PHE A 205 -44.24 20.17 7.42
C PHE A 205 -45.66 20.22 6.86
N ASN A 206 -46.59 20.72 7.66
CA ASN A 206 -47.95 20.97 7.19
C ASN A 206 -48.10 22.32 6.47
N ASN A 207 -49.34 22.66 6.04
CA ASN A 207 -49.70 23.91 5.37
C ASN A 207 -49.44 25.18 6.19
N LYS A 208 -49.25 25.06 7.50
CA LYS A 208 -48.92 26.16 8.44
C LYS A 208 -47.40 26.26 8.69
N GLY A 209 -46.58 25.46 8.02
CA GLY A 209 -45.12 25.40 8.25
C GLY A 209 -44.72 24.76 9.57
N LYS A 210 -45.67 24.05 10.25
CA LYS A 210 -45.38 23.33 11.48
C LYS A 210 -44.73 21.97 11.13
N PHE A 211 -43.66 21.58 11.84
CA PHE A 211 -43.09 20.27 11.78
C PHE A 211 -44.12 19.19 12.21
N ILE A 212 -44.34 18.20 11.35
CA ILE A 212 -45.30 17.12 11.57
C ILE A 212 -44.68 15.74 11.55
N GLY A 213 -43.45 15.59 11.07
CA GLY A 213 -42.81 14.29 11.01
C GLY A 213 -41.50 14.24 10.24
N VAL A 214 -41.02 13.05 10.00
CA VAL A 214 -39.76 12.75 9.30
C VAL A 214 -39.97 11.58 8.34
N ILE A 215 -39.56 11.75 7.10
CA ILE A 215 -39.30 10.64 6.17
C ILE A 215 -37.84 10.26 6.24
N GLY A 216 -37.49 8.98 6.24
CA GLY A 216 -36.12 8.55 6.23
C GLY A 216 -35.90 7.24 5.50
N TYR A 217 -34.63 7.03 5.12
CA TYR A 217 -34.11 5.82 4.51
C TYR A 217 -32.95 5.30 5.36
N THR A 218 -32.71 4.01 5.31
CA THR A 218 -31.64 3.35 6.05
C THR A 218 -30.86 2.42 5.14
N ILE A 219 -29.55 2.58 5.08
CA ILE A 219 -28.66 1.65 4.41
C ILE A 219 -28.00 0.70 5.41
N ASP A 220 -27.73 -0.54 4.99
CA ASP A 220 -26.86 -1.48 5.69
C ASP A 220 -25.41 -1.26 5.23
N LEU A 221 -24.50 -1.10 6.17
CA LEU A 221 -23.07 -0.94 5.88
C LEU A 221 -22.37 -2.25 5.52
N LEU A 222 -23.07 -3.40 5.57
CA LEU A 222 -22.49 -4.70 5.24
C LEU A 222 -22.03 -4.73 3.79
N GLU A 223 -22.88 -4.31 2.86
CA GLU A 223 -22.55 -4.29 1.42
C GLU A 223 -21.36 -3.39 1.11
N ILE A 224 -21.36 -2.17 1.67
CA ILE A 224 -20.21 -1.24 1.56
C ILE A 224 -18.94 -1.89 2.12
N SER A 225 -19.07 -2.60 3.27
CA SER A 225 -17.95 -3.29 3.91
C SER A 225 -17.38 -4.40 3.04
N GLU A 226 -18.24 -5.20 2.40
CA GLU A 226 -17.82 -6.31 1.53
C GLU A 226 -16.97 -5.81 0.35
N ILE A 227 -17.37 -4.69 -0.27
CA ILE A 227 -16.63 -4.12 -1.41
C ILE A 227 -15.34 -3.44 -0.94
N ILE A 228 -15.38 -2.64 0.15
CA ILE A 228 -14.18 -1.96 0.64
C ILE A 228 -13.15 -2.97 1.14
N LEU A 229 -13.57 -4.06 1.76
CA LEU A 229 -12.68 -5.04 2.39
C LEU A 229 -12.35 -6.24 1.50
N ASP A 230 -12.82 -6.31 0.25
CA ASP A 230 -12.51 -7.42 -0.66
C ASP A 230 -10.99 -7.51 -0.91
N PRO A 231 -10.34 -8.63 -0.50
CA PRO A 231 -8.90 -8.80 -0.64
C PRO A 231 -8.40 -8.79 -2.10
N LYS A 232 -9.29 -9.01 -3.08
CA LYS A 232 -8.93 -8.93 -4.51
C LYS A 232 -8.45 -7.55 -4.93
N PHE A 233 -8.76 -6.53 -4.14
CA PHE A 233 -8.35 -5.15 -4.40
C PHE A 233 -7.17 -4.71 -3.53
N ASP A 234 -6.51 -5.62 -2.82
CA ASP A 234 -5.25 -5.34 -2.13
C ASP A 234 -4.13 -5.14 -3.15
N PHE A 235 -3.41 -4.03 -3.10
CA PHE A 235 -2.23 -3.78 -3.91
C PHE A 235 -0.99 -4.41 -3.29
N PHE A 236 -0.95 -4.44 -1.95
CA PHE A 236 0.15 -4.98 -1.18
C PHE A 236 -0.39 -5.86 -0.05
N GLU A 237 0.40 -6.84 0.33
CA GLU A 237 0.08 -7.69 1.48
C GLU A 237 -0.01 -6.84 2.76
N GLY A 238 -1.14 -6.95 3.46
CA GLY A 238 -1.38 -6.22 4.70
C GLY A 238 -2.01 -4.85 4.52
N ASP A 239 -2.54 -4.52 3.34
CA ASP A 239 -3.35 -3.32 3.13
C ASP A 239 -4.53 -3.28 4.11
N ILE A 240 -4.76 -2.10 4.69
CA ILE A 240 -5.92 -1.83 5.55
C ILE A 240 -6.70 -0.68 4.95
N ARG A 241 -8.03 -0.85 4.87
CA ARG A 241 -8.96 0.17 4.38
C ARG A 241 -9.95 0.49 5.48
N ILE A 242 -10.22 1.77 5.65
CA ILE A 242 -11.07 2.29 6.71
C ILE A 242 -12.01 3.32 6.09
N LEU A 243 -13.30 3.22 6.41
CA LEU A 243 -14.27 4.28 6.18
C LEU A 243 -14.65 4.88 7.53
N MET A 244 -14.61 6.20 7.66
CA MET A 244 -15.03 6.91 8.85
C MET A 244 -15.72 8.23 8.51
N ASN A 245 -16.58 8.68 9.44
CA ASN A 245 -17.22 10.01 9.34
C ASN A 245 -16.27 11.12 9.87
N ASP A 246 -16.68 12.37 9.75
CA ASP A 246 -15.97 13.56 10.24
C ASP A 246 -15.74 13.60 11.75
N GLN A 247 -16.55 12.88 12.53
CA GLN A 247 -16.35 12.69 13.96
C GLN A 247 -15.25 11.67 14.27
N GLY A 248 -14.71 11.01 13.25
CA GLY A 248 -13.70 9.96 13.39
C GLY A 248 -14.28 8.61 13.82
N ILE A 249 -15.61 8.42 13.71
CA ILE A 249 -16.26 7.13 13.98
C ILE A 249 -16.05 6.21 12.79
N ILE A 250 -15.50 5.03 13.05
CA ILE A 250 -15.19 4.02 12.04
C ILE A 250 -16.48 3.28 11.66
N ALA A 251 -16.86 3.38 10.39
CA ALA A 251 -17.97 2.67 9.77
C ALA A 251 -17.54 1.31 9.19
N VAL A 252 -16.35 1.25 8.57
CA VAL A 252 -15.81 0.03 7.96
C VAL A 252 -14.35 -0.15 8.37
N HIS A 253 -14.03 -1.36 8.84
CA HIS A 253 -12.67 -1.76 9.20
C HIS A 253 -12.54 -3.28 9.19
N LYS A 254 -11.36 -3.81 8.76
CA LYS A 254 -11.08 -5.25 8.76
C LYS A 254 -11.18 -5.87 10.15
N ASN A 255 -10.75 -5.15 11.18
CA ASN A 255 -10.96 -5.54 12.57
C ASN A 255 -12.35 -5.09 13.04
N LYS A 256 -13.30 -6.04 13.14
CA LYS A 256 -14.68 -5.77 13.56
C LYS A 256 -14.77 -5.10 14.94
N ASN A 257 -13.80 -5.31 15.83
CA ASN A 257 -13.78 -4.67 17.15
C ASN A 257 -13.47 -3.16 17.09
N GLY A 258 -13.02 -2.65 15.95
CA GLY A 258 -12.79 -1.23 15.71
C GLY A 258 -14.01 -0.48 15.18
N ILE A 259 -15.05 -1.19 14.72
CA ILE A 259 -16.26 -0.57 14.16
C ILE A 259 -17.01 0.15 15.27
N LEU A 260 -17.58 1.32 14.97
CA LEU A 260 -18.25 2.25 15.89
C LEU A 260 -17.34 2.86 16.97
N LYS A 261 -16.04 2.65 16.87
CA LYS A 261 -15.03 3.30 17.72
C LYS A 261 -14.30 4.40 16.96
N THR A 262 -13.57 5.22 17.68
CA THR A 262 -12.65 6.18 17.07
C THR A 262 -11.34 5.50 16.70
N LEU A 263 -10.57 6.11 15.80
CA LEU A 263 -9.25 5.57 15.44
C LEU A 263 -8.32 5.47 16.65
N PHE A 264 -8.43 6.40 17.62
CA PHE A 264 -7.64 6.35 18.86
C PHE A 264 -7.99 5.19 19.79
N ASP A 265 -9.19 4.65 19.69
CA ASP A 265 -9.57 3.49 20.52
C ASP A 265 -8.83 2.23 20.08
N ILE A 266 -8.51 2.13 18.79
CA ILE A 266 -7.88 0.95 18.17
C ILE A 266 -6.41 1.15 17.83
N ASN A 267 -5.92 2.39 17.75
CA ASN A 267 -4.55 2.74 17.47
C ASN A 267 -4.06 3.84 18.42
N LYS A 268 -3.19 3.50 19.34
CA LYS A 268 -2.66 4.42 20.37
C LYS A 268 -1.38 5.15 19.94
N ASP A 269 -0.90 4.88 18.73
CA ASP A 269 0.29 5.57 18.23
C ASP A 269 -0.02 7.03 17.91
N GLN A 270 0.97 7.90 18.16
CA GLN A 270 0.84 9.34 17.93
C GLN A 270 0.58 9.68 16.46
N SER A 271 1.07 8.87 15.51
CA SER A 271 0.83 9.09 14.08
C SER A 271 -0.65 8.96 13.68
N ALA A 272 -1.48 8.28 14.48
CA ALA A 272 -2.92 8.22 14.27
C ALA A 272 -3.60 9.58 14.43
N GLN A 273 -2.99 10.51 15.20
CA GLN A 273 -3.51 11.86 15.36
C GLN A 273 -3.53 12.62 14.02
N LEU A 274 -2.51 12.44 13.19
CA LEU A 274 -2.43 13.09 11.88
C LEU A 274 -3.60 12.68 10.98
N ILE A 275 -3.97 11.39 11.00
CA ILE A 275 -5.15 10.90 10.27
C ILE A 275 -6.43 11.56 10.78
N VAL A 276 -6.62 11.58 12.11
CA VAL A 276 -7.83 12.18 12.71
C VAL A 276 -7.92 13.67 12.42
N GLU A 277 -6.80 14.39 12.43
CA GLU A 277 -6.75 15.81 12.08
C GLU A 277 -7.09 16.04 10.59
N ALA A 278 -6.55 15.22 9.67
CA ALA A 278 -6.87 15.30 8.25
C ALA A 278 -8.36 15.04 8.00
N VAL A 279 -8.94 14.01 8.63
CA VAL A 279 -10.38 13.68 8.56
C VAL A 279 -11.24 14.83 9.07
N LYS A 280 -10.95 15.39 10.25
CA LYS A 280 -11.71 16.52 10.82
C LYS A 280 -11.62 17.79 9.98
N ASN A 281 -10.50 17.99 9.30
CA ASN A 281 -10.29 19.14 8.42
C ASN A 281 -10.71 18.88 6.97
N HIS A 282 -11.29 17.71 6.67
CA HIS A 282 -11.75 17.29 5.33
C HIS A 282 -10.63 17.38 4.27
N LYS A 283 -9.39 17.00 4.63
CA LYS A 283 -8.23 17.12 3.75
C LYS A 283 -7.82 15.79 3.16
N ASP A 284 -7.47 15.84 1.88
CA ASP A 284 -6.73 14.76 1.24
C ASP A 284 -5.26 14.87 1.64
N GLU A 285 -4.67 13.78 2.15
CA GLU A 285 -3.29 13.76 2.60
C GLU A 285 -2.65 12.38 2.42
N ILE A 286 -1.33 12.36 2.20
CA ILE A 286 -0.54 11.13 2.20
C ILE A 286 0.50 11.24 3.31
N LEU A 287 0.47 10.29 4.25
CA LEU A 287 1.42 10.19 5.35
C LEU A 287 2.48 9.16 5.04
N ASP A 288 3.74 9.56 5.19
CA ASP A 288 4.88 8.68 4.91
C ASP A 288 5.22 7.74 6.08
N ASN A 289 4.92 8.15 7.31
CA ASN A 289 5.30 7.44 8.52
C ASN A 289 4.11 7.26 9.45
N TYR A 290 3.17 6.44 9.05
CA TYR A 290 2.05 6.02 9.87
C TYR A 290 2.34 4.65 10.49
N ILE A 291 2.17 4.52 11.79
CA ILE A 291 2.20 3.21 12.46
C ILE A 291 0.77 2.68 12.55
N ALA A 292 0.49 1.62 11.79
CA ALA A 292 -0.83 1.01 11.76
C ALA A 292 -1.19 0.35 13.11
N SER A 293 -2.48 0.06 13.33
CA SER A 293 -2.94 -0.66 14.54
C SER A 293 -2.31 -2.06 14.71
N THR A 294 -1.70 -2.60 13.66
CA THR A 294 -0.90 -3.83 13.69
C THR A 294 0.53 -3.63 14.21
N GLY A 295 0.97 -2.37 14.41
CA GLY A 295 2.35 -2.01 14.74
C GLY A 295 3.27 -1.85 13.53
N ASP A 296 2.79 -2.05 12.31
CA ASP A 296 3.59 -1.93 11.10
C ASP A 296 3.76 -0.47 10.68
N LEU A 297 5.01 -0.07 10.40
CA LEU A 297 5.29 1.22 9.76
C LEU A 297 4.76 1.20 8.33
N SER A 298 3.89 2.14 8.00
CA SER A 298 3.08 2.14 6.78
C SER A 298 3.05 3.51 6.10
N TYR A 299 2.73 3.51 4.82
CA TYR A 299 2.17 4.68 4.15
C TYR A 299 0.66 4.72 4.39
N ALA A 300 0.08 5.91 4.52
CA ALA A 300 -1.35 6.09 4.62
C ALA A 300 -1.82 7.17 3.65
N SER A 301 -2.89 6.90 2.90
CA SER A 301 -3.59 7.89 2.06
C SER A 301 -4.96 8.14 2.65
N ILE A 302 -5.28 9.41 2.87
CA ILE A 302 -6.58 9.89 3.33
C ILE A 302 -7.23 10.62 2.16
N SER A 303 -8.46 10.27 1.82
CA SER A 303 -9.28 11.00 0.86
C SER A 303 -10.64 11.28 1.45
N SER A 304 -11.01 12.55 1.51
CA SER A 304 -12.23 13.05 2.14
C SER A 304 -13.24 13.46 1.09
N PHE A 305 -14.52 13.34 1.42
CA PHE A 305 -15.62 13.77 0.55
C PHE A 305 -16.81 14.23 1.37
N SER A 306 -17.69 15.00 0.75
CA SER A 306 -18.99 15.37 1.29
C SER A 306 -20.10 14.77 0.43
N THR A 307 -21.23 14.48 1.07
CA THR A 307 -22.46 14.13 0.38
C THR A 307 -23.14 15.39 -0.19
N LEU A 308 -24.09 15.18 -1.08
CA LEU A 308 -24.85 16.27 -1.70
C LEU A 308 -25.41 17.25 -0.66
N GLY A 309 -25.32 18.54 -0.94
CA GLY A 309 -25.75 19.59 -0.02
C GLY A 309 -24.90 19.71 1.25
N ASN A 310 -23.69 19.11 1.29
CA ASN A 310 -22.85 19.02 2.48
C ASN A 310 -23.57 18.43 3.70
N SER A 311 -24.48 17.47 3.46
CA SER A 311 -25.30 16.86 4.52
C SER A 311 -24.48 15.94 5.45
N SER A 312 -23.36 15.42 4.99
CA SER A 312 -22.39 14.70 5.83
C SER A 312 -21.00 14.69 5.19
N HIS A 313 -19.98 14.44 6.02
CA HIS A 313 -18.58 14.34 5.58
C HIS A 313 -17.99 13.00 5.98
N TRP A 314 -17.22 12.44 5.09
CA TRP A 314 -16.63 11.12 5.22
C TRP A 314 -15.20 11.10 4.70
N SER A 315 -14.43 10.13 5.17
CA SER A 315 -13.08 9.89 4.68
C SER A 315 -12.82 8.40 4.50
N VAL A 316 -12.15 8.08 3.41
CA VAL A 316 -11.59 6.76 3.18
C VAL A 316 -10.08 6.83 3.41
N ILE A 317 -9.58 5.95 4.26
CA ILE A 317 -8.17 5.79 4.56
C ILE A 317 -7.70 4.45 4.01
N VAL A 318 -6.61 4.47 3.25
CA VAL A 318 -5.93 3.26 2.77
C VAL A 318 -4.50 3.29 3.28
N THR A 319 -4.09 2.23 3.97
CA THR A 319 -2.73 2.10 4.50
C THR A 319 -2.05 0.85 3.96
N THR A 320 -0.73 0.94 3.71
CA THR A 320 0.08 -0.19 3.24
C THR A 320 1.39 -0.28 4.02
N PRO A 321 1.79 -1.48 4.51
CA PRO A 321 3.05 -1.65 5.23
C PRO A 321 4.25 -1.39 4.32
N LYS A 322 5.21 -0.57 4.77
CA LYS A 322 6.45 -0.31 4.02
C LYS A 322 7.23 -1.58 3.71
N LYS A 323 7.21 -2.57 4.60
CA LYS A 323 7.84 -3.88 4.36
C LYS A 323 7.28 -4.58 3.14
N SER A 324 5.98 -4.51 2.91
CA SER A 324 5.31 -5.14 1.75
C SER A 324 5.62 -4.40 0.46
N VAL A 325 5.66 -3.06 0.50
CA VAL A 325 6.08 -2.21 -0.63
C VAL A 325 7.51 -2.49 -1.05
N LEU A 326 8.41 -2.72 -0.08
CA LEU A 326 9.85 -2.97 -0.34
C LEU A 326 10.18 -4.46 -0.54
N ALA A 327 9.23 -5.37 -0.39
CA ALA A 327 9.46 -6.81 -0.58
C ALA A 327 10.07 -7.16 -1.95
N PRO A 328 9.63 -6.57 -3.10
CA PRO A 328 10.25 -6.80 -4.39
C PRO A 328 11.72 -6.34 -4.44
N LEU A 329 12.06 -5.24 -3.74
CA LEU A 329 13.43 -4.74 -3.63
C LEU A 329 14.33 -5.75 -2.93
N TYR A 330 13.92 -6.29 -1.79
CA TYR A 330 14.71 -7.30 -1.07
C TYR A 330 14.91 -8.55 -1.92
N LYS A 331 13.88 -9.03 -2.62
CA LYS A 331 14.00 -10.15 -3.55
C LYS A 331 15.01 -9.88 -4.67
N LEU A 332 14.98 -8.68 -5.24
CA LEU A 332 15.93 -8.24 -6.27
C LEU A 332 17.37 -8.19 -5.71
N GLN A 333 17.58 -7.62 -4.52
CA GLN A 333 18.87 -7.57 -3.84
C GLN A 333 19.46 -8.98 -3.63
N TYR A 334 18.69 -9.91 -3.10
CA TYR A 334 19.13 -11.30 -2.92
C TYR A 334 19.53 -11.96 -4.25
N THR A 335 18.77 -11.71 -5.31
CA THR A 335 19.07 -12.22 -6.65
C THR A 335 20.39 -11.64 -7.17
N ILE A 336 20.57 -10.32 -7.09
CA ILE A 336 21.81 -9.64 -7.54
C ILE A 336 23.01 -10.16 -6.75
N ILE A 337 22.91 -10.25 -5.42
CA ILE A 337 24.01 -10.75 -4.56
C ILE A 337 24.37 -12.20 -4.94
N SER A 338 23.38 -13.07 -5.14
CA SER A 338 23.63 -14.46 -5.52
C SER A 338 24.35 -14.58 -6.86
N VAL A 339 23.89 -13.85 -7.87
CA VAL A 339 24.54 -13.81 -9.21
C VAL A 339 25.94 -13.21 -9.12
N ALA A 340 26.11 -12.16 -8.31
CA ALA A 340 27.40 -11.51 -8.11
C ALA A 340 28.44 -12.43 -7.46
N ILE A 341 28.04 -13.25 -6.47
CA ILE A 341 28.91 -14.24 -5.83
C ILE A 341 29.36 -15.29 -6.88
N ILE A 342 28.44 -15.81 -7.67
CA ILE A 342 28.74 -16.80 -8.71
C ILE A 342 29.71 -16.19 -9.74
N ALA A 343 29.43 -14.98 -10.21
CA ALA A 343 30.27 -14.26 -11.17
C ALA A 343 31.68 -13.99 -10.60
N LEU A 344 31.77 -13.57 -9.33
CA LEU A 344 33.04 -13.33 -8.64
C LEU A 344 33.88 -14.61 -8.58
N ILE A 345 33.31 -15.75 -8.20
CA ILE A 345 34.01 -17.04 -8.18
C ILE A 345 34.49 -17.42 -9.57
N ALA A 346 33.66 -17.28 -10.61
CA ALA A 346 34.01 -17.59 -11.99
C ALA A 346 35.18 -16.71 -12.47
N ILE A 347 35.11 -15.39 -12.27
CA ILE A 347 36.16 -14.45 -12.67
C ILE A 347 37.45 -14.75 -11.93
N LEU A 348 37.41 -14.93 -10.61
CA LEU A 348 38.61 -15.23 -9.83
C LEU A 348 39.25 -16.57 -10.25
N THR A 349 38.44 -17.57 -10.60
CA THR A 349 38.92 -18.84 -11.12
C THR A 349 39.66 -18.66 -12.45
N VAL A 350 39.07 -17.94 -13.39
CA VAL A 350 39.70 -17.64 -14.69
C VAL A 350 40.99 -16.85 -14.48
N VAL A 351 40.96 -15.78 -13.69
CA VAL A 351 42.13 -14.93 -13.39
C VAL A 351 43.21 -15.76 -12.71
N TYR A 352 42.85 -16.64 -11.76
CA TYR A 352 43.81 -17.55 -11.12
C TYR A 352 44.54 -18.46 -12.14
N PHE A 353 43.79 -19.09 -13.04
CA PHE A 353 44.40 -19.93 -14.07
C PHE A 353 45.32 -19.14 -15.01
N PHE A 354 44.91 -17.93 -15.43
CA PHE A 354 45.75 -17.06 -16.26
C PHE A 354 47.03 -16.62 -15.53
N ILE A 355 46.92 -16.14 -14.30
CA ILE A 355 48.08 -15.73 -13.50
C ILE A 355 49.00 -16.91 -13.27
N ARG A 356 48.48 -18.07 -12.91
CA ARG A 356 49.31 -19.27 -12.70
C ARG A 356 50.04 -19.72 -13.98
N LYS A 357 49.37 -19.71 -15.13
CA LYS A 357 49.91 -20.16 -16.42
C LYS A 357 50.93 -19.17 -17.00
N ILE A 358 50.66 -17.86 -16.87
CA ILE A 358 51.50 -16.83 -17.50
C ILE A 358 52.59 -16.35 -16.54
N ILE A 359 52.26 -15.93 -15.36
CA ILE A 359 53.18 -15.31 -14.40
C ILE A 359 53.85 -16.38 -13.52
N GLY A 360 53.03 -17.24 -12.91
CA GLY A 360 53.49 -18.22 -11.92
C GLY A 360 54.43 -19.31 -12.48
N SER A 361 54.35 -19.63 -13.78
CA SER A 361 55.26 -20.60 -14.42
C SER A 361 56.54 -19.97 -14.95
N ARG A 362 56.51 -18.71 -15.39
CA ARG A 362 57.64 -18.08 -16.10
C ARG A 362 58.57 -17.30 -15.18
N ILE A 363 58.08 -16.55 -14.21
CA ILE A 363 58.92 -15.78 -13.27
C ILE A 363 59.90 -16.68 -12.50
N PRO A 364 59.50 -17.83 -11.95
CA PRO A 364 60.42 -18.73 -11.26
C PRO A 364 61.52 -19.30 -12.18
N LEU A 365 61.20 -19.55 -13.49
CA LEU A 365 62.18 -19.99 -14.48
C LEU A 365 63.19 -18.90 -14.73
N ILE A 366 62.78 -17.66 -14.93
CA ILE A 366 63.69 -16.53 -15.14
C ILE A 366 64.56 -16.32 -13.90
N LEU A 367 63.96 -16.34 -12.70
CA LEU A 367 64.69 -16.16 -11.45
C LEU A 367 65.73 -17.27 -11.23
N LYS A 368 65.39 -18.54 -11.51
CA LYS A 368 66.30 -19.69 -11.39
C LYS A 368 67.41 -19.61 -12.38
N SER A 369 67.16 -19.16 -13.65
CA SER A 369 68.15 -18.97 -14.62
C SER A 369 69.18 -17.87 -14.26
N LEU A 370 68.68 -16.73 -13.73
CA LEU A 370 69.51 -15.67 -13.19
C LEU A 370 70.32 -16.14 -11.96
N GLU A 371 69.73 -16.87 -11.03
CA GLU A 371 70.40 -17.43 -9.87
C GLU A 371 71.57 -18.35 -10.35
N ASN A 372 71.28 -19.27 -11.27
CA ASN A 372 72.26 -20.16 -11.82
C ASN A 372 73.37 -19.39 -12.55
N PHE A 373 73.04 -18.33 -13.29
CA PHE A 373 74.00 -17.46 -13.94
C PHE A 373 74.94 -16.76 -12.96
N PHE A 374 74.41 -16.18 -11.85
CA PHE A 374 75.23 -15.56 -10.82
C PHE A 374 76.11 -16.57 -10.05
N ARG A 375 75.64 -17.79 -9.84
CA ARG A 375 76.41 -18.88 -9.22
C ARG A 375 77.55 -19.31 -10.13
N PHE A 376 77.32 -19.36 -11.46
CA PHE A 376 78.38 -19.60 -12.44
C PHE A 376 79.43 -18.48 -12.42
N LEU A 377 79.02 -17.22 -12.37
CA LEU A 377 79.97 -16.07 -12.27
C LEU A 377 80.82 -16.15 -11.00
N ASN A 378 80.26 -16.73 -9.91
CA ASN A 378 80.98 -17.00 -8.66
C ASN A 378 81.90 -18.26 -8.71
N HIS A 379 82.17 -18.82 -9.91
CA HIS A 379 83.00 -20.00 -10.14
C HIS A 379 82.45 -21.30 -9.54
N GLU A 380 81.13 -21.37 -9.24
CA GLU A 380 80.51 -22.63 -8.89
C GLU A 380 80.46 -23.55 -10.16
N LYS A 381 80.69 -24.85 -9.98
CA LYS A 381 80.57 -25.83 -11.07
C LYS A 381 79.12 -26.09 -11.41
N ILE A 382 78.48 -25.18 -12.14
CA ILE A 382 77.09 -25.26 -12.56
C ILE A 382 77.00 -25.14 -14.07
N GLU A 383 76.21 -26.02 -14.71
CA GLU A 383 75.88 -25.92 -16.12
C GLU A 383 74.82 -24.87 -16.36
N ILE A 384 75.11 -23.84 -17.16
CA ILE A 384 74.17 -22.76 -17.46
C ILE A 384 73.29 -23.18 -18.64
N GLN A 385 71.99 -23.21 -18.45
CA GLN A 385 71.00 -23.44 -19.49
C GLN A 385 70.29 -22.13 -19.84
N THR A 386 70.06 -21.89 -21.13
CA THR A 386 69.28 -20.77 -21.65
C THR A 386 67.80 -21.00 -21.33
N ILE A 387 67.09 -19.91 -21.13
CA ILE A 387 65.61 -19.92 -20.88
C ILE A 387 64.94 -20.24 -22.22
N GLU A 388 64.02 -21.22 -22.22
CA GLU A 388 63.12 -21.46 -23.36
C GLU A 388 62.13 -20.33 -23.51
N ILE A 389 62.19 -19.55 -24.61
CA ILE A 389 61.30 -18.40 -24.83
C ILE A 389 60.04 -18.89 -25.53
N LYS A 390 58.87 -18.90 -24.75
CA LYS A 390 57.58 -19.40 -25.25
C LYS A 390 56.62 -18.29 -25.70
N ALA A 391 56.95 -17.01 -25.56
CA ALA A 391 56.10 -15.89 -25.96
C ALA A 391 56.90 -14.61 -26.25
N ASN A 392 56.30 -13.71 -27.02
CA ASN A 392 56.90 -12.41 -27.41
C ASN A 392 56.37 -11.25 -26.53
N ASP A 393 55.99 -11.54 -25.28
CA ASP A 393 55.59 -10.54 -24.26
C ASP A 393 56.82 -9.98 -23.52
N GLU A 394 56.60 -9.11 -22.52
CA GLU A 394 57.65 -8.48 -21.72
C GLU A 394 58.56 -9.52 -21.02
N LEU A 395 57.95 -10.62 -20.53
CA LEU A 395 58.69 -11.72 -19.90
C LEU A 395 59.53 -12.50 -20.93
N GLY A 396 59.02 -12.69 -22.13
CA GLY A 396 59.75 -13.28 -23.24
C GLY A 396 60.97 -12.42 -23.71
N LYS A 397 60.78 -11.09 -23.82
CA LYS A 397 61.84 -10.13 -24.06
C LYS A 397 62.96 -10.17 -22.98
N MET A 398 62.48 -10.18 -21.69
CA MET A 398 63.45 -10.32 -20.58
C MET A 398 64.21 -11.61 -20.62
N GLY A 399 63.58 -12.74 -20.92
CA GLY A 399 64.21 -14.02 -21.10
C GLY A 399 65.28 -13.99 -22.28
N LYS A 400 64.94 -13.31 -23.38
CA LYS A 400 65.85 -13.14 -24.50
C LYS A 400 67.11 -12.33 -24.13
N ILE A 401 66.92 -11.18 -23.48
CA ILE A 401 68.04 -10.35 -23.00
C ILE A 401 68.94 -11.12 -22.04
N ILE A 402 68.33 -11.87 -21.10
CA ILE A 402 69.11 -12.72 -20.17
C ILE A 402 69.87 -13.78 -20.90
N ASN A 403 69.29 -14.47 -21.88
CA ASN A 403 70.00 -15.48 -22.70
C ASN A 403 71.18 -14.89 -23.51
N GLU A 404 70.95 -13.72 -24.11
CA GLU A 404 71.99 -12.99 -24.83
C GLU A 404 73.15 -12.63 -23.89
N ASN A 405 72.92 -12.15 -22.73
CA ASN A 405 73.96 -11.82 -21.75
C ASN A 405 74.65 -13.07 -21.21
N ILE A 406 73.94 -14.17 -20.95
CA ILE A 406 74.54 -15.45 -20.54
C ILE A 406 75.51 -15.96 -21.59
N LEU A 407 75.09 -15.96 -22.87
CA LEU A 407 75.89 -16.43 -23.96
C LEU A 407 77.12 -15.56 -24.16
N ALA A 408 76.99 -14.25 -24.18
CA ALA A 408 78.11 -13.29 -24.34
C ALA A 408 79.15 -13.43 -23.21
N THR A 409 78.65 -13.55 -21.95
CA THR A 409 79.55 -13.72 -20.78
C THR A 409 80.26 -15.06 -20.80
N LYS A 410 79.59 -16.15 -21.20
CA LYS A 410 80.21 -17.48 -21.34
C LYS A 410 81.28 -17.45 -22.38
N GLN A 411 81.04 -16.85 -23.57
CA GLN A 411 82.03 -16.70 -24.65
C GLN A 411 83.22 -15.87 -24.19
N GLY A 412 82.98 -14.75 -23.47
CA GLY A 412 84.07 -13.94 -22.93
C GLY A 412 84.97 -14.70 -21.96
N LEU A 413 84.38 -15.42 -20.99
CA LEU A 413 85.12 -16.24 -20.02
C LEU A 413 85.90 -17.39 -20.70
N GLU A 414 85.35 -18.02 -21.76
CA GLU A 414 86.02 -19.04 -22.53
C GLU A 414 87.21 -18.47 -23.31
N GLN A 415 87.09 -17.28 -23.87
CA GLN A 415 88.16 -16.54 -24.54
C GLN A 415 89.27 -16.18 -23.56
N ASP A 416 88.91 -15.63 -22.38
CA ASP A 416 89.86 -15.28 -21.32
C ASP A 416 90.60 -16.52 -20.82
N ALA A 417 89.88 -17.63 -20.57
CA ALA A 417 90.49 -18.89 -20.15
C ALA A 417 91.44 -19.43 -21.22
N LYS A 418 91.17 -19.30 -22.54
CA LYS A 418 92.00 -19.68 -23.62
C LYS A 418 93.23 -18.78 -23.71
N ALA A 419 93.08 -17.47 -23.62
CA ALA A 419 94.17 -16.50 -23.60
C ALA A 419 95.14 -16.74 -22.44
N VAL A 420 94.63 -17.01 -21.24
CA VAL A 420 95.43 -17.37 -20.07
C VAL A 420 96.22 -18.68 -20.32
N LYS A 421 95.54 -19.69 -20.89
CA LYS A 421 96.21 -20.97 -21.22
C LYS A 421 97.32 -20.78 -22.26
N GLU A 422 97.06 -20.05 -23.36
CA GLU A 422 98.05 -19.71 -24.40
C GLU A 422 99.22 -18.89 -23.85
N SER A 423 98.93 -17.95 -22.91
CA SER A 423 100.01 -17.18 -22.25
C SER A 423 100.87 -18.02 -21.33
N VAL A 424 100.30 -19.00 -20.62
CA VAL A 424 101.01 -19.93 -19.77
C VAL A 424 101.82 -20.90 -20.58
N GLU A 425 101.36 -21.37 -21.78
CA GLU A 425 102.06 -22.23 -22.67
C GLU A 425 103.24 -21.49 -23.40
N THR A 426 103.19 -20.15 -23.54
CA THR A 426 104.22 -19.34 -24.17
C THR A 426 105.32 -18.89 -23.23
N VAL A 427 105.10 -18.92 -21.89
CA VAL A 427 106.04 -18.50 -20.85
C VAL A 427 106.70 -19.69 -20.15
N GLY A 428 106.26 -20.93 -20.36
CA GLY A 428 106.89 -22.20 -19.92
C GLY A 428 107.73 -22.82 -21.01
#